data_0469b6cf3368bb530133919ec14b92b1
#
_entry.id   0469b6cf3368bb530133919ec14b92b1
#
_cell.length_a   1.000
_cell.length_b   1.000
_cell.length_c   1.000
_cell.angle_alpha   90.00
_cell.angle_beta   90.00
_cell.angle_gamma   90.00
#
_symmetry.space_group_name_H-M   'P 1'
#
loop_
_entity.id
_entity.type
_entity.pdbx_description
1 polymer ?
#
loop_
_entity_poly.entity_id
_entity_poly.type
_entity_poly.pdbx_seq_one_letter_code
_entity_poly.pdbx_strand_id
1 'polypeptide(L)'
;MKQIILLFACLFALQGLAKADDDRAITVDQLPQKAQEFIQKYFPKNEISLAKMEKDFWEKKYEVVFVNGEKAEFLKDGSWEKVDCKYSIVPTGIVPQAIKDYVSKHYPEAKILKIERDSKTYEVKLNNQLELEFNKAFQLIDIDN
;
A
#
# COMPACT_ATOMS: atom_id res chain seq x y z
N MET A 1 -0.88 -42.15 -24.12
CA MET A 1 -1.18 -41.77 -22.73
C MET A 1 0.06 -41.32 -21.95
N LYS A 2 1.18 -41.99 -22.05
CA LYS A 2 2.43 -41.59 -21.37
C LYS A 2 3.01 -40.25 -21.86
N GLN A 3 2.80 -39.90 -23.13
CA GLN A 3 3.26 -38.64 -23.71
C GLN A 3 2.48 -37.43 -23.20
N ILE A 4 1.20 -37.60 -22.88
CA ILE A 4 0.35 -36.53 -22.34
C ILE A 4 0.73 -36.20 -20.91
N ILE A 5 1.15 -37.21 -20.13
CA ILE A 5 1.60 -37.03 -18.76
C ILE A 5 2.93 -36.26 -18.72
N LEU A 6 3.81 -36.53 -19.67
CA LEU A 6 5.10 -35.85 -19.78
C LEU A 6 4.91 -34.36 -20.14
N LEU A 7 3.98 -34.07 -21.05
CA LEU A 7 3.66 -32.71 -21.44
C LEU A 7 3.08 -31.91 -20.26
N PHE A 8 2.26 -32.55 -19.44
CA PHE A 8 1.67 -31.92 -18.27
C PHE A 8 2.71 -31.61 -17.21
N ALA A 9 3.70 -32.48 -17.02
CA ALA A 9 4.80 -32.25 -16.10
C ALA A 9 5.70 -31.09 -16.52
N CYS A 10 5.96 -30.95 -17.84
CA CYS A 10 6.70 -29.82 -18.36
C CYS A 10 5.95 -28.48 -18.22
N LEU A 11 4.64 -28.51 -18.38
CA LEU A 11 3.81 -27.32 -18.18
C LEU A 11 3.82 -26.85 -16.71
N PHE A 12 3.83 -27.80 -15.80
CA PHE A 12 3.89 -27.52 -14.35
C PHE A 12 5.23 -26.92 -13.94
N ALA A 13 6.32 -27.41 -14.52
CA ALA A 13 7.65 -26.87 -14.28
C ALA A 13 7.81 -25.41 -14.80
N LEU A 14 7.19 -25.11 -15.94
CA LEU A 14 7.18 -23.76 -16.48
C LEU A 14 6.37 -22.78 -15.62
N GLN A 15 5.27 -23.24 -15.03
CA GLN A 15 4.48 -22.42 -14.11
C GLN A 15 5.22 -22.14 -12.80
N GLY A 16 6.06 -23.06 -12.33
CA GLY A 16 6.91 -22.86 -11.16
C GLY A 16 7.99 -21.80 -11.39
N LEU A 17 8.50 -21.68 -12.61
CA LEU A 17 9.51 -20.69 -12.98
C LEU A 17 8.91 -19.29 -13.22
N ALA A 18 7.62 -19.21 -13.60
CA ALA A 18 6.95 -17.93 -13.85
C ALA A 18 6.55 -17.21 -12.54
N LYS A 19 6.64 -17.86 -11.37
CA LYS A 19 6.39 -17.27 -10.05
C LYS A 19 7.66 -16.79 -9.35
N ALA A 20 8.60 -16.28 -10.09
CA ALA A 20 9.87 -15.79 -9.54
C ALA A 20 9.76 -14.38 -8.93
N ASP A 21 8.54 -13.92 -8.58
CA ASP A 21 8.36 -12.75 -7.72
C ASP A 21 8.92 -13.10 -6.34
N ASP A 22 9.97 -12.43 -5.97
CA ASP A 22 10.74 -12.74 -4.77
C ASP A 22 10.16 -11.98 -3.58
N ASP A 23 8.95 -12.38 -3.19
CA ASP A 23 8.31 -11.90 -1.96
C ASP A 23 8.88 -12.66 -0.78
N ARG A 24 9.47 -11.96 0.17
CA ARG A 24 10.01 -12.59 1.36
C ARG A 24 9.67 -11.82 2.62
N ALA A 25 9.38 -12.57 3.69
CA ALA A 25 9.26 -12.00 5.02
C ALA A 25 10.61 -11.46 5.48
N ILE A 26 10.59 -10.29 6.09
CA ILE A 26 11.77 -9.64 6.65
C ILE A 26 11.49 -9.21 8.09
N THR A 27 12.53 -8.84 8.81
CA THR A 27 12.41 -8.22 10.13
C THR A 27 12.26 -6.70 9.97
N VAL A 28 11.75 -6.04 11.01
CA VAL A 28 11.49 -4.59 10.97
C VAL A 28 12.78 -3.80 10.74
N ASP A 29 13.89 -4.26 11.31
CA ASP A 29 15.20 -3.63 11.16
C ASP A 29 15.78 -3.76 9.73
N GLN A 30 15.22 -4.62 8.91
CA GLN A 30 15.56 -4.74 7.48
C GLN A 30 14.79 -3.78 6.58
N LEU A 31 13.78 -3.09 7.12
CA LEU A 31 13.11 -2.01 6.40
C LEU A 31 14.06 -0.82 6.22
N PRO A 32 13.90 -0.02 5.15
CA PRO A 32 14.61 1.25 5.04
C PRO A 32 14.37 2.11 6.28
N GLN A 33 15.39 2.85 6.71
CA GLN A 33 15.28 3.65 7.93
C GLN A 33 14.12 4.65 7.88
N LYS A 34 13.90 5.27 6.75
CA LYS A 34 12.80 6.21 6.54
C LYS A 34 11.43 5.56 6.78
N ALA A 35 11.27 4.29 6.38
CA ALA A 35 10.06 3.52 6.66
C ALA A 35 9.91 3.22 8.16
N GLN A 36 10.99 2.85 8.83
CA GLN A 36 10.99 2.61 10.28
C GLN A 36 10.59 3.88 11.04
N GLU A 37 11.15 5.02 10.68
CA GLU A 37 10.82 6.32 11.27
C GLU A 37 9.35 6.69 11.05
N PHE A 38 8.83 6.43 9.87
CA PHE A 38 7.42 6.65 9.54
C PHE A 38 6.50 5.83 10.45
N ILE A 39 6.80 4.55 10.61
CA ILE A 39 6.02 3.66 11.49
C ILE A 39 6.05 4.14 12.93
N GLN A 40 7.21 4.51 13.44
CA GLN A 40 7.36 5.02 14.80
C GLN A 40 6.60 6.33 15.01
N LYS A 41 6.55 7.18 14.00
CA LYS A 41 5.88 8.47 14.08
C LYS A 41 4.35 8.35 14.03
N TYR A 42 3.83 7.53 13.12
CA TYR A 42 2.39 7.50 12.84
C TYR A 42 1.68 6.28 13.42
N PHE A 43 2.40 5.21 13.72
CA PHE A 43 1.86 3.97 14.26
C PHE A 43 2.64 3.49 15.50
N PRO A 44 2.91 4.37 16.48
CA PRO A 44 3.81 4.02 17.59
C PRO A 44 3.26 2.93 18.51
N LYS A 45 1.94 2.76 18.53
CA LYS A 45 1.25 1.79 19.40
C LYS A 45 0.81 0.54 18.66
N ASN A 46 0.99 0.49 17.33
CA ASN A 46 0.54 -0.65 16.53
C ASN A 46 1.60 -1.75 16.56
N GLU A 47 1.15 -2.95 16.83
CA GLU A 47 1.99 -4.14 16.76
C GLU A 47 2.07 -4.64 15.32
N ILE A 48 3.27 -4.96 14.84
CA ILE A 48 3.50 -5.45 13.49
C ILE A 48 3.28 -6.97 13.47
N SER A 49 2.40 -7.42 12.59
CA SER A 49 2.15 -8.83 12.32
C SER A 49 3.14 -9.39 11.30
N LEU A 50 3.42 -8.63 10.25
CA LEU A 50 4.27 -9.06 9.15
C LEU A 50 4.94 -7.87 8.50
N ALA A 51 6.23 -7.98 8.23
CA ALA A 51 6.94 -7.11 7.31
C ALA A 51 7.46 -7.96 6.16
N LYS A 52 7.26 -7.51 4.94
CA LYS A 52 7.74 -8.22 3.76
C LYS A 52 8.36 -7.30 2.73
N MET A 53 9.29 -7.85 1.98
CA MET A 53 9.87 -7.22 0.81
C MET A 53 9.27 -7.85 -0.44
N GLU A 54 8.80 -7.03 -1.35
CA GLU A 54 8.31 -7.43 -2.66
C GLU A 54 9.30 -6.96 -3.70
N LYS A 55 9.78 -7.87 -4.51
CA LYS A 55 10.74 -7.56 -5.57
C LYS A 55 10.24 -8.14 -6.88
N ASP A 56 10.00 -7.28 -7.84
CA ASP A 56 9.78 -7.67 -9.23
C ASP A 56 10.95 -7.18 -10.12
N PHE A 57 10.81 -7.27 -11.44
CA PHE A 57 11.88 -6.93 -12.39
C PHE A 57 12.36 -5.48 -12.29
N TRP A 58 11.50 -4.56 -11.87
CA TRP A 58 11.72 -3.12 -11.97
C TRP A 58 11.70 -2.43 -10.62
N GLU A 59 11.00 -3.00 -9.66
CA GLU A 59 10.70 -2.33 -8.42
C GLU A 59 10.97 -3.23 -7.22
N LYS A 60 11.40 -2.59 -6.16
CA LYS A 60 11.52 -3.18 -4.84
C LYS A 60 10.64 -2.36 -3.90
N LYS A 61 9.67 -3.01 -3.27
CA LYS A 61 8.75 -2.38 -2.35
C LYS A 61 8.72 -3.14 -1.03
N TYR A 62 8.21 -2.49 0.00
CA TYR A 62 8.05 -3.09 1.31
C TYR A 62 6.62 -2.93 1.77
N GLU A 63 6.07 -3.95 2.40
CA GLU A 63 4.75 -3.91 3.01
C GLU A 63 4.86 -4.26 4.48
N VAL A 64 4.19 -3.48 5.31
CA VAL A 64 4.03 -3.77 6.74
C VAL A 64 2.56 -3.98 7.02
N VAL A 65 2.24 -5.12 7.64
CA VAL A 65 0.88 -5.44 8.09
C VAL A 65 0.87 -5.43 9.61
N PHE A 66 -0.04 -4.66 10.17
CA PHE A 66 -0.22 -4.58 11.62
C PHE A 66 -1.23 -5.63 12.10
N VAL A 67 -1.16 -5.98 13.37
CA VAL A 67 -2.03 -7.00 13.98
C VAL A 67 -3.52 -6.67 13.81
N ASN A 68 -3.88 -5.38 13.81
CA ASN A 68 -5.26 -4.93 13.60
C ASN A 68 -5.72 -4.97 12.13
N GLY A 69 -4.86 -5.42 11.21
CA GLY A 69 -5.16 -5.49 9.77
C GLY A 69 -4.82 -4.26 8.97
N GLU A 70 -4.40 -3.17 9.62
CA GLU A 70 -3.91 -1.98 8.91
C GLU A 70 -2.62 -2.30 8.15
N LYS A 71 -2.36 -1.57 7.08
CA LYS A 71 -1.19 -1.80 6.21
C LYS A 71 -0.53 -0.49 5.81
N ALA A 72 0.78 -0.54 5.63
CA ALA A 72 1.56 0.53 5.04
C ALA A 72 2.51 -0.06 4.00
N GLU A 73 2.59 0.57 2.84
CA GLU A 73 3.51 0.18 1.77
C GLU A 73 4.53 1.29 1.53
N PHE A 74 5.76 0.88 1.29
CA PHE A 74 6.90 1.78 1.12
C PHE A 74 7.66 1.44 -0.15
N LEU A 75 8.18 2.48 -0.79
CA LEU A 75 9.10 2.35 -1.91
C LEU A 75 10.49 1.91 -1.43
N LYS A 76 11.37 1.61 -2.37
CA LYS A 76 12.74 1.17 -2.10
C LYS A 76 13.50 2.13 -1.18
N ASP A 77 13.28 3.44 -1.32
CA ASP A 77 13.93 4.47 -0.52
C ASP A 77 13.30 4.66 0.87
N GLY A 78 12.23 3.95 1.16
CA GLY A 78 11.50 4.07 2.42
C GLY A 78 10.38 5.12 2.41
N SER A 79 10.15 5.83 1.31
CA SER A 79 9.02 6.73 1.17
C SER A 79 7.71 5.94 1.14
N TRP A 80 6.69 6.41 1.87
CA TRP A 80 5.40 5.73 1.86
C TRP A 80 4.69 5.89 0.51
N GLU A 81 4.03 4.85 0.08
CA GLU A 81 3.21 4.84 -1.13
C GLU A 81 1.74 4.66 -0.81
N LYS A 82 1.42 3.85 0.20
CA LYS A 82 0.05 3.52 0.56
C LYS A 82 -0.08 3.30 2.05
N VAL A 83 -1.16 3.84 2.61
CA VAL A 83 -1.57 3.60 4.00
C VAL A 83 -3.05 3.21 3.98
N ASP A 84 -3.35 2.00 4.43
CA ASP A 84 -4.70 1.45 4.48
C ASP A 84 -5.05 1.13 5.93
N CYS A 85 -5.88 1.95 6.53
CA CYS A 85 -6.31 1.79 7.93
C CYS A 85 -7.62 1.03 8.08
N LYS A 86 -8.10 0.41 7.00
CA LYS A 86 -9.34 -0.40 7.00
C LYS A 86 -10.56 0.41 7.46
N TYR A 87 -10.90 0.31 8.73
CA TYR A 87 -12.05 1.00 9.33
C TYR A 87 -11.65 2.17 10.21
N SER A 88 -10.35 2.39 10.39
CA SER A 88 -9.81 3.48 11.20
C SER A 88 -9.39 4.66 10.32
N ILE A 89 -9.27 5.82 10.93
CA ILE A 89 -8.86 7.03 10.21
C ILE A 89 -7.34 7.00 9.98
N VAL A 90 -6.93 7.32 8.76
CA VAL A 90 -5.50 7.56 8.45
C VAL A 90 -4.98 8.69 9.33
N PRO A 91 -3.82 8.53 10.00
CA PRO A 91 -3.23 9.62 10.78
C PRO A 91 -3.16 10.93 10.00
N THR A 92 -3.63 12.01 10.60
CA THR A 92 -3.84 13.30 9.90
C THR A 92 -2.56 13.88 9.32
N GLY A 93 -1.42 13.61 9.95
CA GLY A 93 -0.12 14.09 9.47
C GLY A 93 0.35 13.46 8.16
N ILE A 94 -0.25 12.34 7.74
CA ILE A 94 0.08 11.65 6.48
C ILE A 94 -0.61 12.33 5.30
N VAL A 95 -1.86 12.79 5.49
CA VAL A 95 -2.69 13.33 4.42
C VAL A 95 -2.32 14.80 4.16
N PRO A 96 -2.04 15.19 2.90
CA PRO A 96 -1.80 16.59 2.55
C PRO A 96 -2.96 17.49 3.00
N GLN A 97 -2.64 18.68 3.49
CA GLN A 97 -3.63 19.61 4.03
C GLN A 97 -4.70 19.98 3.00
N ALA A 98 -4.30 20.18 1.75
CA ALA A 98 -5.24 20.53 0.67
C ALA A 98 -6.30 19.45 0.45
N ILE A 99 -5.91 18.17 0.59
CA ILE A 99 -6.85 17.04 0.47
C ILE A 99 -7.79 17.00 1.69
N LYS A 100 -7.25 17.21 2.89
CA LYS A 100 -8.08 17.28 4.12
C LYS A 100 -9.11 18.42 4.01
N ASP A 101 -8.69 19.57 3.53
CA ASP A 101 -9.56 20.73 3.35
C ASP A 101 -10.66 20.45 2.33
N TYR A 102 -10.33 19.80 1.22
CA TYR A 102 -11.30 19.40 0.21
C TYR A 102 -12.37 18.47 0.80
N VAL A 103 -11.93 17.42 1.49
CA VAL A 103 -12.83 16.44 2.11
C VAL A 103 -13.72 17.10 3.16
N SER A 104 -13.17 17.95 4.01
CA SER A 104 -13.94 18.67 5.04
C SER A 104 -14.98 19.60 4.44
N LYS A 105 -14.68 20.22 3.31
CA LYS A 105 -15.60 21.14 2.64
C LYS A 105 -16.74 20.43 1.92
N HIS A 106 -16.44 19.35 1.22
CA HIS A 106 -17.40 18.67 0.35
C HIS A 106 -18.07 17.45 1.00
N TYR A 107 -17.40 16.82 1.97
CA TYR A 107 -17.87 15.62 2.67
C TYR A 107 -17.59 15.75 4.17
N PRO A 108 -18.23 16.69 4.87
CA PRO A 108 -17.86 17.04 6.26
C PRO A 108 -17.99 15.90 7.25
N GLU A 109 -18.86 14.92 6.97
CA GLU A 109 -19.06 13.75 7.83
C GLU A 109 -18.14 12.58 7.48
N ALA A 110 -17.40 12.68 6.38
CA ALA A 110 -16.58 11.58 5.89
C ALA A 110 -15.21 11.56 6.56
N LYS A 111 -14.67 10.34 6.66
CA LYS A 111 -13.35 10.08 7.22
C LYS A 111 -12.49 9.39 6.18
N ILE A 112 -11.21 9.73 6.13
CA ILE A 112 -10.25 9.14 5.20
C ILE A 112 -9.73 7.85 5.84
N LEU A 113 -9.99 6.71 5.19
CA LEU A 113 -9.59 5.38 5.66
C LEU A 113 -8.34 4.85 4.96
N LYS A 114 -8.03 5.38 3.80
CA LYS A 114 -6.90 4.94 2.97
C LYS A 114 -6.38 6.10 2.16
N ILE A 115 -5.08 6.15 1.98
CA ILE A 115 -4.43 7.07 1.06
C ILE A 115 -3.34 6.33 0.28
N GLU A 116 -3.28 6.61 -1.01
CA GLU A 116 -2.27 6.08 -1.92
C GLU A 116 -1.73 7.21 -2.77
N ARG A 117 -0.45 7.16 -3.10
CA ARG A 117 0.18 8.15 -3.99
C ARG A 117 1.15 7.49 -4.94
N ASP A 118 1.27 8.06 -6.11
CA ASP A 118 2.33 7.75 -7.06
C ASP A 118 2.99 9.04 -7.56
N SER A 119 3.74 8.96 -8.65
CA SER A 119 4.41 10.14 -9.22
C SER A 119 3.43 11.18 -9.80
N LYS A 120 2.19 10.81 -10.05
CA LYS A 120 1.21 11.66 -10.76
C LYS A 120 0.02 12.05 -9.92
N THR A 121 -0.41 11.21 -8.99
CA THR A 121 -1.69 11.37 -8.30
C THR A 121 -1.62 11.03 -6.82
N TYR A 122 -2.64 11.51 -6.11
CA TYR A 122 -3.05 11.04 -4.79
C TYR A 122 -4.46 10.46 -4.90
N GLU A 123 -4.71 9.36 -4.23
CA GLU A 123 -6.05 8.77 -4.13
C GLU A 123 -6.39 8.54 -2.67
N VAL A 124 -7.59 8.96 -2.25
CA VAL A 124 -8.09 8.72 -0.90
C VAL A 124 -9.41 7.97 -0.97
N LYS A 125 -9.59 7.04 -0.04
CA LYS A 125 -10.86 6.34 0.15
C LYS A 125 -11.53 6.84 1.41
N LEU A 126 -12.80 7.18 1.28
CA LEU A 126 -13.63 7.66 2.39
C LEU A 126 -14.50 6.54 2.95
N ASN A 127 -14.98 6.72 4.17
CA ASN A 127 -15.86 5.74 4.82
C ASN A 127 -17.27 5.65 4.21
N ASN A 128 -17.62 6.56 3.29
CA ASN A 128 -18.85 6.52 2.52
C ASN A 128 -18.71 5.78 1.18
N GLN A 129 -17.63 5.02 0.99
CA GLN A 129 -17.27 4.25 -0.20
C GLN A 129 -16.73 5.07 -1.37
N LEU A 130 -16.71 6.40 -1.30
CA LEU A 130 -16.13 7.22 -2.36
C LEU A 130 -14.61 7.11 -2.38
N GLU A 131 -14.04 7.06 -3.58
CA GLU A 131 -12.63 7.20 -3.85
C GLU A 131 -12.41 8.50 -4.62
N LEU A 132 -11.54 9.36 -4.10
CA LEU A 132 -11.24 10.66 -4.70
C LEU A 132 -9.80 10.65 -5.20
N GLU A 133 -9.60 11.01 -6.46
CA GLU A 133 -8.29 11.11 -7.07
C GLU A 133 -7.93 12.57 -7.33
N PHE A 134 -6.73 12.95 -6.91
CA PHE A 134 -6.19 14.31 -7.07
C PHE A 134 -4.89 14.28 -7.87
N ASN A 135 -4.64 15.31 -8.67
CA ASN A 135 -3.33 15.51 -9.27
C ASN A 135 -2.34 16.08 -8.24
N LYS A 136 -1.08 16.29 -8.62
CA LYS A 136 -0.05 16.82 -7.70
C LYS A 136 -0.25 18.30 -7.34
N ALA A 137 -1.12 19.02 -8.04
CA ALA A 137 -1.57 20.36 -7.67
C ALA A 137 -2.79 20.33 -6.72
N PHE A 138 -3.19 19.14 -6.25
CA PHE A 138 -4.33 18.89 -5.36
C PHE A 138 -5.68 19.28 -5.98
N GLN A 139 -5.77 19.19 -7.29
CA GLN A 139 -7.03 19.37 -8.01
C GLN A 139 -7.70 18.00 -8.14
N LEU A 140 -9.00 17.93 -7.86
CA LEU A 140 -9.77 16.70 -8.04
C LEU A 140 -9.87 16.37 -9.53
N ILE A 141 -9.50 15.15 -9.91
CA ILE A 141 -9.54 14.68 -11.30
C ILE A 141 -10.49 13.53 -11.53
N ASP A 142 -10.85 12.78 -10.49
CA ASP A 142 -11.80 11.70 -10.60
C ASP A 142 -12.49 11.39 -9.28
N ILE A 143 -13.72 10.91 -9.36
CA ILE A 143 -14.50 10.38 -8.23
C ILE A 143 -15.04 9.02 -8.65
N ASP A 144 -14.75 8.00 -7.88
CA ASP A 144 -15.23 6.65 -8.10
C ASP A 144 -16.03 6.17 -6.88
N ASN A 145 -16.93 5.20 -7.13
CA ASN A 145 -17.85 4.70 -6.09
C ASN A 145 -17.85 3.17 -6.07
#